data_4e15c37a86ef068e0379618333e135b5
#
_entry.id   4e15c37a86ef068e0379618333e135b5
#
_cell.length_a   1.000
_cell.length_b   1.000
_cell.length_c   1.000
_cell.angle_alpha   90.00
_cell.angle_beta   90.00
_cell.angle_gamma   90.00
#
_symmetry.space_group_name_H-M   'P 1'
#
loop_
_entity.id
_entity.type
_entity.pdbx_description
1 polymer ?
#
loop_
_entity_poly.entity_id
_entity_poly.type
_entity_poly.pdbx_seq_one_letter_code
_entity_poly.pdbx_strand_id
1 'polypeptide(L)'
;MVIAVYPGTFDPVHYGHLDIAKRAAEIFDHLFIAVYDGSLKNLLFSTEERLALMRQAVQDIPNITVESYRGLTVEYVRRKSGRVIVRGLRVTYDFELEYQMALTNKKLAPEIETFCLVTSLQYAFLSSSIVKEVAMAGGCIREMVPPHVVSALQSKFEGLGDDRRDKVRLVSLRD
;
A
#
# COMPACT_ATOMS: atom_id res chain seq x y z
N MET A 1 -23.06 1.66 10.42
CA MET A 1 -22.01 1.98 9.42
C MET A 1 -20.68 1.48 9.95
N VAL A 2 -20.02 0.57 9.23
CA VAL A 2 -18.70 0.03 9.59
C VAL A 2 -17.65 0.70 8.73
N ILE A 3 -16.79 1.52 9.37
CA ILE A 3 -15.68 2.22 8.73
C ILE A 3 -14.42 1.39 8.91
N ALA A 4 -13.74 1.12 7.80
CA ALA A 4 -12.46 0.44 7.77
C ALA A 4 -11.33 1.34 7.28
N VAL A 5 -10.11 1.02 7.71
CA VAL A 5 -8.88 1.70 7.27
C VAL A 5 -7.93 0.68 6.67
N TYR A 6 -7.45 0.95 5.47
CA TYR A 6 -6.40 0.18 4.80
C TYR A 6 -5.10 0.99 4.81
N PRO A 7 -4.23 0.77 5.81
CA PRO A 7 -2.97 1.50 5.92
C PRO A 7 -1.88 0.84 5.08
N GLY A 8 -1.01 1.67 4.52
CA GLY A 8 0.14 1.19 3.78
C GLY A 8 1.07 2.31 3.32
N THR A 9 2.22 1.92 2.79
CA THR A 9 3.18 2.87 2.22
C THR A 9 2.83 3.22 0.78
N PHE A 10 2.39 2.22 -0.02
CA PHE A 10 1.98 2.35 -1.41
C PHE A 10 3.02 3.06 -2.30
N ASP A 11 4.25 2.56 -2.30
CA ASP A 11 5.40 3.16 -2.97
C ASP A 11 6.00 2.27 -4.10
N PRO A 12 5.31 2.19 -5.27
CA PRO A 12 3.99 2.72 -5.59
C PRO A 12 2.83 1.76 -5.29
N VAL A 13 1.60 2.23 -5.54
CA VAL A 13 0.41 1.38 -5.63
C VAL A 13 0.55 0.39 -6.78
N HIS A 14 0.05 -0.85 -6.59
CA HIS A 14 0.03 -1.92 -7.59
C HIS A 14 -1.30 -2.68 -7.56
N TYR A 15 -1.56 -3.53 -8.55
CA TYR A 15 -2.84 -4.24 -8.66
C TYR A 15 -3.18 -5.11 -7.45
N GLY A 16 -2.19 -5.67 -6.74
CA GLY A 16 -2.44 -6.37 -5.49
C GLY A 16 -3.02 -5.48 -4.39
N HIS A 17 -2.59 -4.22 -4.29
CA HIS A 17 -3.21 -3.25 -3.38
C HIS A 17 -4.65 -2.92 -3.81
N LEU A 18 -4.88 -2.77 -5.11
CA LEU A 18 -6.20 -2.44 -5.64
C LEU A 18 -7.19 -3.60 -5.51
N ASP A 19 -6.74 -4.86 -5.61
CA ASP A 19 -7.55 -6.05 -5.35
C ASP A 19 -8.10 -6.01 -3.93
N ILE A 20 -7.24 -5.78 -2.94
CA ILE A 20 -7.63 -5.66 -1.54
C ILE A 20 -8.56 -4.46 -1.31
N ALA A 21 -8.22 -3.29 -1.87
CA ALA A 21 -9.01 -2.08 -1.70
C ALA A 21 -10.43 -2.21 -2.26
N LYS A 22 -10.59 -2.76 -3.46
CA LYS A 22 -11.89 -2.99 -4.10
C LYS A 22 -12.75 -3.94 -3.29
N ARG A 23 -12.21 -5.09 -2.90
CA ARG A 23 -12.93 -6.09 -2.10
C ARG A 23 -13.26 -5.60 -0.70
N ALA A 24 -12.40 -4.80 -0.08
CA ALA A 24 -12.70 -4.16 1.20
C ALA A 24 -13.83 -3.12 1.06
N ALA A 25 -13.85 -2.36 -0.04
CA ALA A 25 -14.91 -1.40 -0.30
C ALA A 25 -16.29 -2.05 -0.56
N GLU A 26 -16.33 -3.30 -1.04
CA GLU A 26 -17.57 -4.08 -1.17
C GLU A 26 -18.08 -4.61 0.18
N ILE A 27 -17.19 -4.79 1.17
CA ILE A 27 -17.52 -5.37 2.48
C ILE A 27 -17.90 -4.27 3.49
N PHE A 28 -17.21 -3.13 3.46
CA PHE A 28 -17.34 -2.07 4.44
C PHE A 28 -18.11 -0.87 3.88
N ASP A 29 -18.90 -0.21 4.72
CA ASP A 29 -19.69 0.96 4.31
C ASP A 29 -18.79 2.11 3.82
N HIS A 30 -17.59 2.25 4.41
CA HIS A 30 -16.58 3.22 4.00
C HIS A 30 -15.18 2.71 4.24
N LEU A 31 -14.28 2.93 3.29
CA LEU A 31 -12.87 2.56 3.37
C LEU A 31 -11.98 3.80 3.28
N PHE A 32 -11.19 4.05 4.32
CA PHE A 32 -10.06 4.99 4.24
C PHE A 32 -8.81 4.24 3.80
N ILE A 33 -8.24 4.59 2.64
CA ILE A 33 -6.88 4.19 2.28
C ILE A 33 -5.94 5.20 2.90
N ALA A 34 -5.15 4.75 3.88
CA ALA A 34 -4.29 5.59 4.69
C ALA A 34 -2.83 5.44 4.26
N VAL A 35 -2.32 6.43 3.52
CA VAL A 35 -0.93 6.48 3.06
C VAL A 35 -0.05 6.94 4.21
N TYR A 36 0.88 6.09 4.64
CA TYR A 36 1.78 6.42 5.74
C TYR A 36 2.78 7.52 5.33
N ASP A 37 2.80 8.61 6.12
CA ASP A 37 3.67 9.78 5.96
C ASP A 37 4.65 9.88 7.12
N GLY A 38 5.39 8.82 7.38
CA GLY A 38 6.46 8.78 8.37
C GLY A 38 7.84 8.87 7.73
N SER A 39 8.89 9.02 8.56
CA SER A 39 10.29 9.03 8.13
C SER A 39 10.74 7.64 7.70
N LEU A 40 10.23 7.13 6.59
CA LEU A 40 10.72 5.90 5.98
C LEU A 40 11.91 6.26 5.07
N LYS A 41 13.04 5.57 5.28
CA LYS A 41 14.19 5.68 4.39
C LYS A 41 13.89 4.95 3.07
N ASN A 42 14.39 5.51 1.95
CA ASN A 42 14.37 4.87 0.63
C ASN A 42 13.00 4.76 -0.06
N LEU A 43 12.10 5.73 0.14
CA LEU A 43 10.91 5.85 -0.70
C LEU A 43 11.28 6.45 -2.06
N LEU A 44 10.67 5.92 -3.13
CA LEU A 44 10.82 6.44 -4.49
C LEU A 44 9.94 7.67 -4.72
N PHE A 45 8.72 7.62 -4.21
CA PHE A 45 7.71 8.67 -4.37
C PHE A 45 7.49 9.43 -3.07
N SER A 46 7.33 10.76 -3.17
CA SER A 46 6.90 11.59 -2.04
C SER A 46 5.50 11.17 -1.56
N THR A 47 5.11 11.66 -0.39
CA THR A 47 3.76 11.38 0.13
C THR A 47 2.67 11.93 -0.79
N GLU A 48 2.87 13.14 -1.34
CA GLU A 48 1.95 13.78 -2.29
C GLU A 48 1.80 12.96 -3.58
N GLU A 49 2.91 12.46 -4.12
CA GLU A 49 2.91 11.62 -5.31
C GLU A 49 2.17 10.30 -5.04
N ARG A 50 2.43 9.63 -3.91
CA ARG A 50 1.75 8.38 -3.54
C ARG A 50 0.25 8.58 -3.35
N LEU A 51 -0.15 9.70 -2.74
CA LEU A 51 -1.56 10.09 -2.61
C LEU A 51 -2.21 10.30 -3.99
N ALA A 52 -1.55 11.03 -4.88
CA ALA A 52 -2.07 11.31 -6.22
C ALA A 52 -2.24 10.00 -7.03
N LEU A 53 -1.23 9.13 -7.02
CA LEU A 53 -1.27 7.84 -7.70
C LEU A 53 -2.39 6.94 -7.15
N MET A 54 -2.57 6.90 -5.84
CA MET A 54 -3.62 6.10 -5.22
C MET A 54 -5.00 6.67 -5.51
N ARG A 55 -5.21 7.99 -5.38
CA ARG A 55 -6.50 8.64 -5.67
C ARG A 55 -6.94 8.37 -7.10
N GLN A 56 -6.03 8.50 -8.06
CA GLN A 56 -6.34 8.20 -9.46
C GLN A 56 -6.68 6.71 -9.67
N ALA A 57 -6.02 5.81 -8.95
CA ALA A 57 -6.26 4.36 -9.08
C ALA A 57 -7.62 3.91 -8.53
N VAL A 58 -8.23 4.66 -7.61
CA VAL A 58 -9.49 4.31 -6.95
C VAL A 58 -10.61 5.32 -7.19
N GLN A 59 -10.44 6.26 -8.12
CA GLN A 59 -11.37 7.38 -8.38
C GLN A 59 -12.82 6.95 -8.68
N ASP A 60 -12.99 5.75 -9.24
CA ASP A 60 -14.31 5.22 -9.63
C ASP A 60 -14.99 4.43 -8.48
N ILE A 61 -14.41 4.40 -7.28
CA ILE A 61 -14.97 3.70 -6.12
C ILE A 61 -15.48 4.72 -5.10
N PRO A 62 -16.80 4.94 -5.03
CA PRO A 62 -17.39 6.10 -4.36
C PRO A 62 -17.23 6.08 -2.82
N ASN A 63 -17.10 4.91 -2.21
CA ASN A 63 -16.96 4.75 -0.77
C ASN A 63 -15.50 4.62 -0.30
N ILE A 64 -14.52 5.01 -1.15
CA ILE A 64 -13.11 5.11 -0.77
C ILE A 64 -12.69 6.56 -0.61
N THR A 65 -12.01 6.85 0.50
CA THR A 65 -11.28 8.12 0.71
C THR A 65 -9.79 7.84 0.89
N VAL A 66 -8.94 8.60 0.19
CA VAL A 66 -7.47 8.47 0.26
C VAL A 66 -6.87 9.66 1.00
N GLU A 67 -6.23 9.41 2.13
CA GLU A 67 -5.56 10.42 2.96
C GLU A 67 -4.18 9.96 3.42
N SER A 68 -3.34 10.89 3.84
CA SER A 68 -2.09 10.56 4.54
C SER A 68 -2.29 10.56 6.05
N TYR A 69 -1.43 9.81 6.74
CA TYR A 69 -1.40 9.83 8.20
C TYR A 69 0.02 9.66 8.74
N ARG A 70 0.22 10.14 9.96
CA ARG A 70 1.45 9.96 10.77
C ARG A 70 1.11 9.34 12.12
N GLY A 71 2.11 8.73 12.74
CA GLY A 71 1.99 8.12 14.05
C GLY A 71 1.37 6.73 14.02
N LEU A 72 0.72 6.34 15.11
CA LEU A 72 0.14 5.01 15.24
C LEU A 72 -1.10 4.82 14.37
N THR A 73 -1.16 3.70 13.69
CA THR A 73 -2.32 3.34 12.84
C THR A 73 -3.62 3.33 13.65
N VAL A 74 -3.62 2.77 14.84
CA VAL A 74 -4.80 2.71 15.71
C VAL A 74 -5.33 4.09 16.10
N GLU A 75 -4.46 5.08 16.31
CA GLU A 75 -4.87 6.45 16.60
C GLU A 75 -5.52 7.11 15.36
N TYR A 76 -5.00 6.82 14.17
CA TYR A 76 -5.63 7.28 12.95
C TYR A 76 -7.03 6.66 12.77
N VAL A 77 -7.15 5.35 13.01
CA VAL A 77 -8.45 4.64 12.94
C VAL A 77 -9.48 5.26 13.90
N ARG A 78 -9.07 5.56 15.15
CA ARG A 78 -9.94 6.24 16.13
C ARG A 78 -10.42 7.61 15.64
N ARG A 79 -9.50 8.44 15.10
CA ARG A 79 -9.86 9.76 14.55
C ARG A 79 -10.88 9.69 13.42
N LYS A 80 -10.90 8.57 12.68
CA LYS A 80 -11.87 8.32 11.60
C LYS A 80 -13.13 7.60 12.08
N SER A 81 -13.29 7.40 13.38
CA SER A 81 -14.37 6.60 13.95
C SER A 81 -14.43 5.19 13.34
N GLY A 82 -13.29 4.69 12.88
CA GLY A 82 -13.13 3.36 12.31
C GLY A 82 -13.08 2.28 13.39
N ARG A 83 -13.38 1.06 12.99
CA ARG A 83 -13.33 -0.12 13.87
C ARG A 83 -12.52 -1.27 13.31
N VAL A 84 -12.08 -1.15 12.05
CA VAL A 84 -11.39 -2.23 11.33
C VAL A 84 -10.14 -1.71 10.65
N ILE A 85 -9.02 -2.43 10.82
CA ILE A 85 -7.81 -2.29 10.02
C ILE A 85 -7.81 -3.40 8.99
N VAL A 86 -7.79 -3.04 7.70
CA VAL A 86 -7.70 -4.00 6.58
C VAL A 86 -6.23 -4.26 6.26
N ARG A 87 -5.88 -5.54 6.10
CA ARG A 87 -4.55 -5.97 5.66
C ARG A 87 -4.66 -7.00 4.53
N GLY A 88 -3.70 -6.96 3.60
CA GLY A 88 -3.58 -7.95 2.53
C GLY A 88 -2.57 -9.03 2.92
N LEU A 89 -2.91 -10.30 2.69
CA LEU A 89 -2.00 -11.44 2.87
C LEU A 89 -1.70 -12.07 1.51
N ARG A 90 -0.41 -12.25 1.20
CA ARG A 90 0.05 -12.85 -0.06
C ARG A 90 0.69 -14.21 0.14
N VAL A 91 1.56 -14.32 1.12
CA VAL A 91 2.38 -15.49 1.42
C VAL A 91 2.44 -15.73 2.94
N THR A 92 2.89 -16.92 3.33
CA THR A 92 2.97 -17.34 4.75
C THR A 92 3.79 -16.37 5.61
N TYR A 93 4.86 -15.78 5.07
CA TYR A 93 5.68 -14.83 5.81
C TYR A 93 4.93 -13.52 6.12
N ASP A 94 4.05 -13.05 5.22
CA ASP A 94 3.19 -11.90 5.50
C ASP A 94 2.30 -12.17 6.73
N PHE A 95 1.82 -13.42 6.89
CA PHE A 95 0.96 -13.80 8.00
C PHE A 95 1.63 -13.61 9.37
N GLU A 96 2.88 -13.99 9.53
CA GLU A 96 3.58 -13.85 10.82
C GLU A 96 3.72 -12.38 11.23
N LEU A 97 4.10 -11.52 10.30
CA LEU A 97 4.24 -10.08 10.55
C LEU A 97 2.87 -9.44 10.83
N GLU A 98 1.85 -9.75 10.04
CA GLU A 98 0.51 -9.21 10.22
C GLU A 98 -0.13 -9.71 11.51
N TYR A 99 0.13 -10.96 11.91
CA TYR A 99 -0.30 -11.50 13.20
C TYR A 99 0.30 -10.75 14.38
N GLN A 100 1.63 -10.51 14.37
CA GLN A 100 2.30 -9.73 15.40
C GLN A 100 1.74 -8.30 15.47
N MET A 101 1.53 -7.67 14.31
CA MET A 101 0.95 -6.32 14.23
C MET A 101 -0.49 -6.30 14.74
N ALA A 102 -1.29 -7.30 14.40
CA ALA A 102 -2.67 -7.42 14.87
C ALA A 102 -2.75 -7.53 16.40
N LEU A 103 -1.90 -8.37 17.02
CA LEU A 103 -1.81 -8.49 18.48
C LEU A 103 -1.37 -7.18 19.13
N THR A 104 -0.40 -6.49 18.53
CA THR A 104 0.08 -5.19 19.02
C THR A 104 -1.03 -4.14 18.94
N ASN A 105 -1.70 -4.05 17.79
CA ASN A 105 -2.84 -3.13 17.60
C ASN A 105 -3.97 -3.43 18.59
N LYS A 106 -4.29 -4.72 18.80
CA LYS A 106 -5.33 -5.14 19.76
C LYS A 106 -4.97 -4.78 21.20
N LYS A 107 -3.68 -4.83 21.57
CA LYS A 107 -3.20 -4.39 22.89
C LYS A 107 -3.34 -2.88 23.09
N LEU A 108 -3.07 -2.11 22.02
CA LEU A 108 -3.13 -0.64 22.05
C LEU A 108 -4.57 -0.10 21.93
N ALA A 109 -5.42 -0.81 21.22
CA ALA A 109 -6.79 -0.43 20.91
C ALA A 109 -7.70 -1.67 20.86
N PRO A 110 -8.16 -2.16 22.03
CA PRO A 110 -8.96 -3.39 22.11
C PRO A 110 -10.28 -3.35 21.31
N GLU A 111 -10.78 -2.16 21.02
CA GLU A 111 -12.00 -1.92 20.25
C GLU A 111 -11.81 -2.01 18.73
N ILE A 112 -10.57 -2.05 18.23
CA ILE A 112 -10.24 -2.12 16.81
C ILE A 112 -9.86 -3.55 16.43
N GLU A 113 -10.47 -4.06 15.37
CA GLU A 113 -10.18 -5.39 14.83
C GLU A 113 -9.26 -5.31 13.60
N THR A 114 -8.46 -6.35 13.37
CA THR A 114 -7.69 -6.50 12.14
C THR A 114 -8.39 -7.53 11.24
N PHE A 115 -8.68 -7.11 10.01
CA PHE A 115 -9.34 -7.93 9.00
C PHE A 115 -8.36 -8.20 7.85
N CYS A 116 -7.99 -9.46 7.69
CA CYS A 116 -7.05 -9.88 6.67
C CYS A 116 -7.76 -10.44 5.45
N LEU A 117 -7.45 -9.90 4.27
CA LEU A 117 -7.90 -10.42 2.98
C LEU A 117 -6.75 -11.13 2.27
N VAL A 118 -6.96 -12.37 1.87
CA VAL A 118 -6.00 -13.09 1.02
C VAL A 118 -6.03 -12.47 -0.38
N THR A 119 -4.87 -12.03 -0.86
CA THR A 119 -4.71 -11.45 -2.19
C THR A 119 -5.06 -12.50 -3.26
N SER A 120 -5.75 -12.06 -4.32
CA SER A 120 -6.07 -12.92 -5.46
C SER A 120 -4.80 -13.54 -6.06
N LEU A 121 -4.87 -14.81 -6.45
CA LEU A 121 -3.72 -15.61 -6.87
C LEU A 121 -2.88 -14.91 -7.96
N GLN A 122 -3.53 -14.25 -8.91
CA GLN A 122 -2.88 -13.52 -10.00
C GLN A 122 -2.01 -12.34 -9.54
N TYR A 123 -2.20 -11.84 -8.31
CA TYR A 123 -1.44 -10.73 -7.74
C TYR A 123 -0.59 -11.13 -6.53
N ALA A 124 -0.58 -12.41 -6.14
CA ALA A 124 0.12 -12.89 -4.96
C ALA A 124 1.64 -12.66 -5.00
N PHE A 125 2.23 -12.60 -6.20
CA PHE A 125 3.66 -12.33 -6.39
C PHE A 125 4.02 -10.84 -6.34
N LEU A 126 3.03 -9.92 -6.39
CA LEU A 126 3.29 -8.49 -6.47
C LEU A 126 3.71 -7.90 -5.12
N SER A 127 4.73 -7.06 -5.18
CA SER A 127 5.08 -6.10 -4.14
C SER A 127 5.58 -4.80 -4.76
N SER A 128 5.51 -3.70 -4.03
CA SER A 128 6.06 -2.42 -4.51
C SER A 128 7.57 -2.51 -4.80
N SER A 129 8.31 -3.35 -4.07
CA SER A 129 9.74 -3.58 -4.30
C SER A 129 9.98 -4.29 -5.63
N ILE A 130 9.25 -5.38 -5.91
CA ILE A 130 9.34 -6.10 -7.20
C ILE A 130 8.97 -5.18 -8.36
N VAL A 131 7.91 -4.39 -8.23
CA VAL A 131 7.51 -3.44 -9.27
C VAL A 131 8.63 -2.43 -9.58
N LYS A 132 9.25 -1.86 -8.55
CA LYS A 132 10.37 -0.92 -8.71
C LYS A 132 11.59 -1.58 -9.33
N GLU A 133 11.94 -2.79 -8.90
CA GLU A 133 13.08 -3.57 -9.42
C GLU A 133 12.91 -3.86 -10.92
N VAL A 134 11.74 -4.38 -11.32
CA VAL A 134 11.44 -4.67 -12.72
C VAL A 134 11.45 -3.39 -13.56
N ALA A 135 10.83 -2.31 -13.08
CA ALA A 135 10.79 -1.03 -13.79
C ALA A 135 12.20 -0.42 -13.96
N MET A 136 13.03 -0.47 -12.92
CA MET A 136 14.41 0.02 -12.96
C MET A 136 15.29 -0.76 -13.94
N ALA A 137 15.06 -2.07 -14.06
CA ALA A 137 15.73 -2.94 -15.02
C ALA A 137 15.18 -2.79 -16.47
N GLY A 138 14.21 -1.92 -16.71
CA GLY A 138 13.58 -1.73 -18.03
C GLY A 138 12.57 -2.81 -18.41
N GLY A 139 12.14 -3.64 -17.46
CA GLY A 139 11.13 -4.68 -17.67
C GLY A 139 9.71 -4.13 -17.82
N CYS A 140 8.82 -4.93 -18.41
CA CYS A 140 7.43 -4.55 -18.60
C CYS A 140 6.63 -4.73 -17.30
N ILE A 141 6.02 -3.63 -16.80
CA ILE A 141 5.22 -3.61 -15.57
C ILE A 141 3.72 -3.36 -15.81
N ARG A 142 3.25 -3.40 -17.06
CA ARG A 142 1.86 -3.05 -17.44
C ARG A 142 0.80 -3.93 -16.76
N GLU A 143 1.12 -5.18 -16.47
CA GLU A 143 0.22 -6.11 -15.78
C GLU A 143 0.39 -6.07 -14.25
N MET A 144 1.31 -5.24 -13.74
CA MET A 144 1.60 -5.12 -12.32
C MET A 144 0.96 -3.87 -11.69
N VAL A 145 0.86 -2.78 -12.47
CA VAL A 145 0.40 -1.48 -11.98
C VAL A 145 -0.51 -0.78 -13.00
N PRO A 146 -1.38 0.15 -12.56
CA PRO A 146 -2.18 0.97 -13.47
C PRO A 146 -1.33 1.80 -14.44
N PRO A 147 -1.88 2.17 -15.64
CA PRO A 147 -1.12 2.90 -16.67
C PRO A 147 -0.47 4.21 -16.18
N HIS A 148 -1.14 4.99 -15.33
CA HIS A 148 -0.58 6.23 -14.77
C HIS A 148 0.61 5.97 -13.84
N VAL A 149 0.64 4.82 -13.15
CA VAL A 149 1.78 4.40 -12.31
C VAL A 149 2.96 3.96 -13.19
N VAL A 150 2.69 3.30 -14.34
CA VAL A 150 3.75 3.00 -15.34
C VAL A 150 4.46 4.28 -15.76
N SER A 151 3.69 5.30 -16.18
CA SER A 151 4.23 6.59 -16.62
C SER A 151 5.01 7.29 -15.49
N ALA A 152 4.49 7.26 -14.26
CA ALA A 152 5.17 7.86 -13.11
C ALA A 152 6.51 7.19 -12.80
N LEU A 153 6.58 5.85 -12.87
CA LEU A 153 7.83 5.10 -12.67
C LEU A 153 8.85 5.39 -13.76
N GLN A 154 8.41 5.42 -15.04
CA GLN A 154 9.28 5.77 -16.15
C GLN A 154 9.91 7.15 -15.96
N SER A 155 9.08 8.18 -15.68
CA SER A 155 9.57 9.54 -15.44
C SER A 155 10.54 9.63 -14.25
N LYS A 156 10.30 8.87 -13.17
CA LYS A 156 11.22 8.81 -12.02
C LYS A 156 12.58 8.22 -12.40
N PHE A 157 12.61 7.13 -13.15
CA PHE A 157 13.86 6.46 -13.51
C PHE A 157 14.61 7.14 -14.65
N GLU A 158 13.91 7.81 -15.59
CA GLU A 158 14.55 8.66 -16.59
C GLU A 158 15.25 9.88 -15.98
N GLY A 159 14.67 10.46 -14.92
CA GLY A 159 15.25 11.57 -14.16
C GLY A 159 16.38 11.18 -13.22
N LEU A 160 16.55 9.88 -12.92
CA LEU A 160 17.66 9.34 -12.15
C LEU A 160 18.74 8.93 -13.15
N GLY A 161 19.76 9.78 -13.38
CA GLY A 161 20.95 9.38 -14.19
C GLY A 161 21.57 8.08 -13.66
N ASP A 162 22.35 7.38 -14.51
CA ASP A 162 22.92 6.05 -14.23
C ASP A 162 23.61 5.93 -12.87
N ASP A 163 24.32 6.97 -12.41
CA ASP A 163 24.97 7.02 -11.09
C ASP A 163 24.04 6.96 -9.88
N ARG A 164 22.75 7.23 -10.06
CA ARG A 164 21.76 7.18 -8.97
C ARG A 164 20.91 5.91 -8.97
N ARG A 165 20.87 5.17 -10.06
CA ARG A 165 20.16 3.89 -10.15
C ARG A 165 20.76 2.89 -9.15
N ASP A 166 22.06 2.87 -8.97
CA ASP A 166 22.76 2.01 -7.99
C ASP A 166 22.52 2.43 -6.52
N LYS A 167 22.07 3.67 -6.28
CA LYS A 167 21.81 4.19 -4.92
C LYS A 167 20.37 4.03 -4.46
N VAL A 168 19.45 3.72 -5.34
CA VAL A 168 18.11 3.27 -4.96
C VAL A 168 18.25 1.81 -4.49
N ARG A 169 18.70 1.64 -3.25
CA ARG A 169 18.66 0.31 -2.60
C ARG A 169 17.21 -0.11 -2.53
N LEU A 170 16.83 -0.92 -3.49
CA LEU A 170 15.66 -1.76 -3.37
C LEU A 170 15.93 -2.62 -2.13
N VAL A 171 15.07 -2.56 -1.14
CA VAL A 171 15.13 -3.51 -0.03
C VAL A 171 14.83 -4.85 -0.67
N SER A 172 15.89 -5.55 -1.06
CA SER A 172 15.80 -6.91 -1.54
C SER A 172 15.31 -7.75 -0.37
N LEU A 173 14.30 -8.59 -0.60
CA LEU A 173 13.89 -9.65 0.32
C LEU A 173 14.97 -10.75 0.48
N ARG A 174 16.21 -10.49 0.04
CA ARG A 174 17.33 -11.43 0.06
C ARG A 174 18.36 -11.14 1.16
N ASP A 175 18.13 -10.11 2.00
CA ASP A 175 18.99 -9.83 3.17
C ASP A 175 18.19 -10.04 4.46
#